data_c73de586ea35dc80a1050fafda734be5
#
_entry.id   c73de586ea35dc80a1050fafda734be5
#
_cell.length_a   1.000
_cell.length_b   1.000
_cell.length_c   1.000
_cell.angle_alpha   90.00
_cell.angle_beta   90.00
_cell.angle_gamma   90.00
#
_symmetry.space_group_name_H-M   'P 1'
#
loop_
_entity.id
_entity.type
_entity.pdbx_description
1 polymer ?
#
loop_
_entity_poly.entity_id
_entity_poly.type
_entity_poly.pdbx_seq_one_letter_code
_entity_poly.pdbx_strand_id
1 'polypeptide(L)'
;MANGGLTEAFDYGARNDYFLNVDGEKAGLWKGSFITLHGETRYGESLNNDAGTLLPPNLALALPQPNGTVNALTGVKFTQFLSEEMLVFAGKINTFDDFKPQLTGAGLTNGFMNTALMINPVVVRTIPYSTF
;
A
#
# COMPACT_ATOMS: atom_id res chain seq x y z
N MET A 1 6.60 1.38 22.89
CA MET A 1 5.53 0.68 23.62
C MET A 1 5.68 0.94 25.10
N ALA A 2 4.60 1.27 25.78
CA ALA A 2 4.66 1.58 27.22
C ALA A 2 4.67 0.34 28.10
N ASN A 3 4.30 -0.83 27.57
CA ASN A 3 4.31 -2.10 28.28
C ASN A 3 4.21 -3.26 27.29
N GLY A 4 5.02 -4.30 27.49
CA GLY A 4 5.12 -5.47 26.60
C GLY A 4 6.04 -5.23 25.38
N GLY A 5 6.15 -6.23 24.49
CA GLY A 5 7.07 -6.22 23.35
C GLY A 5 8.49 -6.63 23.71
N LEU A 6 9.42 -6.46 22.74
CA LEU A 6 10.84 -6.72 22.95
C LEU A 6 11.53 -5.54 23.65
N THR A 7 11.10 -4.33 23.34
CA THR A 7 11.69 -3.08 23.85
C THR A 7 10.59 -2.11 24.25
N GLU A 8 10.75 -1.47 25.40
CA GLU A 8 9.91 -0.36 25.80
C GLU A 8 10.45 0.91 25.15
N ALA A 9 9.73 1.41 24.12
CA ALA A 9 10.12 2.61 23.39
C ALA A 9 8.88 3.41 23.00
N PHE A 10 9.08 4.71 22.79
CA PHE A 10 8.10 5.59 22.15
C PHE A 10 8.61 5.93 20.76
N ASP A 11 7.94 5.36 19.74
CA ASP A 11 8.27 5.60 18.35
C ASP A 11 7.21 6.47 17.70
N TYR A 12 7.66 7.32 16.80
CA TYR A 12 6.81 8.13 15.96
C TYR A 12 7.13 7.85 14.49
N GLY A 13 6.13 7.45 13.77
CA GLY A 13 6.23 7.28 12.31
C GLY A 13 4.94 7.70 11.63
N ALA A 14 5.07 8.14 10.40
CA ALA A 14 3.94 8.46 9.55
C ALA A 14 4.19 8.05 8.11
N ARG A 15 3.09 7.91 7.38
CA ARG A 15 3.07 7.62 5.95
C ARG A 15 2.04 8.54 5.28
N ASN A 16 2.44 9.08 4.14
CA ASN A 16 1.55 9.79 3.23
C ASN A 16 1.47 9.02 1.93
N ASP A 17 0.26 8.84 1.43
CA ASP A 17 -0.02 8.22 0.14
C ASP A 17 -0.59 9.29 -0.80
N TYR A 18 -0.03 9.40 -2.00
CA TYR A 18 -0.40 10.37 -3.02
C TYR A 18 -0.93 9.62 -4.23
N PHE A 19 -2.21 9.83 -4.55
CA PHE A 19 -2.84 9.24 -5.72
C PHE A 19 -3.12 10.29 -6.78
N LEU A 20 -2.66 10.05 -8.01
CA LEU A 20 -3.04 10.80 -9.17
C LEU A 20 -3.73 9.87 -10.17
N ASN A 21 -5.00 10.15 -10.44
CA ASN A 21 -5.77 9.42 -11.43
C ASN A 21 -6.08 10.34 -12.60
N VAL A 22 -5.59 10.00 -13.77
CA VAL A 22 -5.78 10.75 -15.00
C VAL A 22 -6.74 9.98 -15.92
N ASP A 23 -7.86 10.61 -16.24
CA ASP A 23 -8.75 10.17 -17.30
C ASP A 23 -8.12 10.54 -18.65
N GLY A 24 -7.69 9.53 -19.40
CA GLY A 24 -6.94 9.73 -20.62
C GLY A 24 -7.79 10.41 -21.72
N GLU A 25 -9.08 10.09 -21.80
CA GLU A 25 -9.97 10.73 -22.78
C GLU A 25 -10.08 12.24 -22.53
N LYS A 26 -10.23 12.65 -21.25
CA LYS A 26 -10.25 14.08 -20.88
C LYS A 26 -8.89 14.75 -21.03
N ALA A 27 -7.82 13.99 -20.95
CA ALA A 27 -6.46 14.48 -21.17
C ALA A 27 -6.05 14.53 -22.66
N GLY A 28 -6.96 14.20 -23.57
CA GLY A 28 -6.70 14.24 -25.00
C GLY A 28 -6.07 12.97 -25.59
N LEU A 29 -6.05 11.89 -24.82
CA LEU A 29 -5.69 10.55 -25.29
C LEU A 29 -6.94 9.89 -25.91
N TRP A 30 -7.00 8.59 -25.95
CA TRP A 30 -8.11 7.84 -26.52
C TRP A 30 -9.10 7.38 -25.45
N LYS A 31 -10.31 7.08 -25.88
CA LYS A 31 -11.44 6.66 -25.05
C LYS A 31 -11.11 5.40 -24.23
N GLY A 32 -11.54 5.41 -22.97
CA GLY A 32 -11.40 4.28 -22.05
C GLY A 32 -10.00 4.07 -21.50
N SER A 33 -9.10 5.03 -21.70
CA SER A 33 -7.75 4.99 -21.12
C SER A 33 -7.68 5.72 -19.79
N PHE A 34 -6.96 5.14 -18.82
CA PHE A 34 -6.70 5.72 -17.50
C PHE A 34 -5.25 5.50 -17.08
N ILE A 35 -4.68 6.50 -16.42
CA ILE A 35 -3.36 6.42 -15.81
C ILE A 35 -3.52 6.66 -14.32
N THR A 36 -3.03 5.73 -13.51
CA THR A 36 -2.98 5.86 -12.05
C THR A 36 -1.54 5.89 -11.59
N LEU A 37 -1.18 6.92 -10.84
CA LEU A 37 0.12 7.01 -10.16
C LEU A 37 -0.11 6.94 -8.66
N HIS A 38 0.72 6.15 -7.97
CA HIS A 38 0.75 6.06 -6.53
C HIS A 38 2.16 6.34 -6.01
N GLY A 39 2.31 7.46 -5.33
CA GLY A 39 3.52 7.85 -4.63
C GLY A 39 3.35 7.74 -3.13
N GLU A 40 4.42 7.40 -2.43
CA GLU A 40 4.42 7.25 -0.99
C GLU A 40 5.59 7.98 -0.36
N THR A 41 5.33 8.66 0.73
CA THR A 41 6.35 9.18 1.63
C THR A 41 6.15 8.57 3.00
N ARG A 42 7.17 7.88 3.50
CA ARG A 42 7.19 7.37 4.85
C ARG A 42 8.35 8.01 5.61
N TYR A 43 8.16 8.31 6.89
CA TYR A 43 9.20 8.86 7.75
C TYR A 43 9.03 8.41 9.21
N GLY A 44 10.12 8.53 9.97
CA GLY A 44 10.19 8.15 11.37
C GLY A 44 10.47 6.65 11.58
N GLU A 45 10.26 6.20 12.81
CA GLU A 45 10.53 4.84 13.27
C GLU A 45 9.24 4.02 13.36
N SER A 46 9.37 2.72 13.23
CA SER A 46 8.23 1.82 13.28
C SER A 46 8.24 0.99 14.54
N LEU A 47 7.19 1.07 15.33
CA LEU A 47 6.98 0.22 16.50
C LEU A 47 6.96 -1.29 16.18
N ASN A 48 6.92 -1.67 14.91
CA ASN A 48 6.96 -3.07 14.50
C ASN A 48 8.23 -3.79 14.98
N ASN A 49 9.35 -3.07 15.08
CA ASN A 49 10.63 -3.63 15.53
C ASN A 49 10.60 -3.95 17.02
N ASP A 50 9.92 -3.13 17.82
CA ASP A 50 9.86 -3.25 19.28
C ASP A 50 8.76 -4.20 19.74
N ALA A 51 7.80 -4.47 18.85
CA ALA A 51 6.64 -5.30 19.18
C ALA A 51 6.99 -6.79 19.37
N GLY A 52 8.01 -7.30 18.68
CA GLY A 52 8.42 -8.71 18.76
C GLY A 52 7.39 -9.70 18.23
N THR A 53 6.51 -9.26 17.36
CA THR A 53 5.43 -10.06 16.78
C THR A 53 5.83 -10.69 15.45
N LEU A 54 5.29 -11.88 15.15
CA LEU A 54 5.51 -12.55 13.85
C LEU A 54 5.01 -11.74 12.65
N LEU A 55 3.97 -10.94 12.85
CA LEU A 55 3.38 -10.08 11.85
C LEU A 55 3.42 -8.64 12.33
N PRO A 56 3.75 -7.68 11.46
CA PRO A 56 3.75 -6.28 11.81
C PRO A 56 2.42 -5.84 12.41
N PRO A 57 2.38 -5.27 13.63
CA PRO A 57 1.15 -4.69 14.18
C PRO A 57 0.69 -3.44 13.41
N ASN A 58 1.61 -2.81 12.67
CA ASN A 58 1.28 -1.70 11.76
C ASN A 58 1.93 -1.94 10.39
N LEU A 59 1.17 -2.49 9.45
CA LEU A 59 1.66 -2.79 8.11
C LEU A 59 1.98 -1.51 7.31
N ALA A 60 1.24 -0.44 7.53
CA ALA A 60 1.47 0.82 6.82
C ALA A 60 2.86 1.41 7.11
N LEU A 61 3.39 1.20 8.32
CA LEU A 61 4.75 1.62 8.70
C LEU A 61 5.83 0.58 8.40
N ALA A 62 5.47 -0.61 7.96
CA ALA A 62 6.44 -1.62 7.54
C ALA A 62 6.88 -1.48 6.08
N LEU A 63 6.10 -0.77 5.26
CA LEU A 63 6.27 -0.66 3.82
C LEU A 63 6.42 0.81 3.39
N PRO A 64 7.16 1.09 2.31
CA PRO A 64 7.97 0.21 1.47
C PRO A 64 9.27 -0.27 2.12
N GLN A 65 9.67 0.34 3.23
CA GLN A 65 10.76 -0.13 4.10
C GLN A 65 10.46 0.20 5.56
N PRO A 66 10.98 -0.59 6.52
CA PRO A 66 10.53 -0.51 7.91
C PRO A 66 11.01 0.73 8.67
N ASN A 67 12.13 1.35 8.32
CA ASN A 67 12.71 2.47 9.08
C ASN A 67 13.21 3.58 8.19
N GLY A 68 13.35 4.78 8.79
CA GLY A 68 13.87 5.98 8.15
C GLY A 68 12.88 6.66 7.20
N THR A 69 13.37 7.66 6.49
CA THR A 69 12.58 8.41 5.51
C THR A 69 12.77 7.82 4.12
N VAL A 70 11.67 7.53 3.45
CA VAL A 70 11.67 7.06 2.07
C VAL A 70 10.60 7.77 1.27
N ASN A 71 10.95 8.13 0.04
CA ASN A 71 10.00 8.56 -0.98
C ASN A 71 10.03 7.52 -2.10
N ALA A 72 8.89 6.95 -2.44
CA ALA A 72 8.78 5.89 -3.42
C ALA A 72 7.61 6.11 -4.36
N LEU A 73 7.81 5.84 -5.63
CA LEU A 73 6.73 5.69 -6.60
C LEU A 73 6.40 4.19 -6.67
N THR A 74 5.37 3.78 -5.96
CA THR A 74 5.01 2.37 -5.78
C THR A 74 4.02 1.86 -6.80
N GLY A 75 3.27 2.75 -7.46
CA GLY A 75 2.33 2.41 -8.51
C GLY A 75 2.42 3.33 -9.72
N VAL A 76 2.50 2.74 -10.93
CA VAL A 76 2.33 3.41 -12.22
C VAL A 76 1.52 2.46 -13.10
N LYS A 77 0.20 2.58 -13.05
CA LYS A 77 -0.71 1.67 -13.75
C LYS A 77 -1.40 2.38 -14.91
N PHE A 78 -1.23 1.84 -16.10
CA PHE A 78 -2.05 2.18 -17.25
C PHE A 78 -3.19 1.17 -17.36
N THR A 79 -4.41 1.65 -17.53
CA THR A 79 -5.61 0.82 -17.68
C THR A 79 -6.33 1.22 -18.96
N GLN A 80 -6.74 0.23 -19.74
CA GLN A 80 -7.54 0.39 -20.94
C GLN A 80 -8.81 -0.45 -20.86
N PHE A 81 -9.96 0.19 -20.90
CA PHE A 81 -11.23 -0.48 -21.09
C PHE A 81 -11.42 -0.78 -22.58
N LEU A 82 -11.59 -2.06 -22.90
CA LEU A 82 -11.85 -2.55 -24.25
C LEU A 82 -13.35 -2.69 -24.51
N SER A 83 -14.11 -3.02 -23.46
CA SER A 83 -15.58 -3.08 -23.45
C SER A 83 -16.08 -2.81 -22.02
N GLU A 84 -17.39 -2.89 -21.81
CA GLU A 84 -18.00 -2.77 -20.47
C GLU A 84 -17.58 -3.93 -19.53
N GLU A 85 -17.23 -5.09 -20.10
CA GLU A 85 -16.87 -6.29 -19.34
C GLU A 85 -15.38 -6.64 -19.39
N MET A 86 -14.60 -5.96 -20.25
CA MET A 86 -13.19 -6.30 -20.45
C MET A 86 -12.28 -5.09 -20.34
N LEU A 87 -11.29 -5.20 -19.48
CA LEU A 87 -10.20 -4.25 -19.35
C LEU A 87 -8.85 -4.95 -19.37
N VAL A 88 -7.83 -4.23 -19.81
CA VAL A 88 -6.43 -4.62 -19.67
C VAL A 88 -5.69 -3.54 -18.91
N PHE A 89 -4.68 -3.94 -18.15
CA PHE A 89 -3.82 -3.00 -17.46
C PHE A 89 -2.37 -3.50 -17.48
N ALA A 90 -1.45 -2.55 -17.41
CA ALA A 90 -0.02 -2.83 -17.38
C ALA A 90 0.73 -1.74 -16.62
N GLY A 91 1.92 -2.07 -16.15
CA GLY A 91 2.81 -1.13 -15.48
C GLY A 91 3.33 -1.65 -14.14
N LYS A 92 3.83 -0.74 -13.32
CA LYS A 92 4.23 -1.02 -11.95
C LYS A 92 3.00 -1.01 -11.05
N ILE A 93 2.65 -2.15 -10.50
CA ILE A 93 1.43 -2.35 -9.74
C ILE A 93 1.77 -2.44 -8.25
N ASN A 94 1.18 -1.55 -7.45
CA ASN A 94 1.12 -1.71 -6.01
C ASN A 94 -0.03 -2.66 -5.68
N THR A 95 0.28 -3.83 -5.19
CA THR A 95 -0.71 -4.89 -4.95
C THR A 95 -1.81 -4.49 -3.96
N PHE A 96 -1.48 -3.59 -3.03
CA PHE A 96 -2.44 -3.14 -2.01
C PHE A 96 -3.43 -2.08 -2.51
N ASP A 97 -3.20 -1.45 -3.66
CA ASP A 97 -4.11 -0.42 -4.20
C ASP A 97 -5.49 -1.00 -4.56
N ASP A 98 -5.49 -2.21 -5.11
CA ASP A 98 -6.70 -2.91 -5.52
C ASP A 98 -7.22 -3.89 -4.45
N PHE A 99 -6.49 -4.07 -3.35
CA PHE A 99 -6.87 -4.94 -2.25
C PHE A 99 -7.83 -4.21 -1.29
N LYS A 100 -9.12 -4.50 -1.42
CA LYS A 100 -10.20 -3.84 -0.66
C LYS A 100 -11.11 -4.86 0.02
N PRO A 101 -10.65 -5.54 1.07
CA PRO A 101 -11.50 -6.48 1.79
C PRO A 101 -12.67 -5.74 2.46
N GLN A 102 -13.88 -6.25 2.27
CA GLN A 102 -15.12 -5.58 2.71
C GLN A 102 -15.17 -5.32 4.22
N LEU A 103 -14.59 -6.23 5.01
CA LEU A 103 -14.68 -6.17 6.47
C LEU A 103 -13.58 -5.34 7.11
N THR A 104 -12.39 -5.35 6.55
CA THR A 104 -11.18 -4.80 7.19
C THR A 104 -10.70 -3.48 6.58
N GLY A 105 -11.35 -3.02 5.53
CA GLY A 105 -11.04 -1.75 4.88
C GLY A 105 -10.09 -1.87 3.69
N ALA A 106 -9.73 -0.75 3.10
CA ALA A 106 -8.95 -0.66 1.88
C ALA A 106 -7.44 -0.61 2.16
N GLY A 107 -6.78 -1.74 2.03
CA GLY A 107 -5.33 -1.83 2.00
C GLY A 107 -4.66 -1.09 3.16
N LEU A 108 -3.71 -0.20 2.82
CA LEU A 108 -2.92 0.54 3.81
C LEU A 108 -3.45 1.97 4.08
N THR A 109 -4.51 2.38 3.39
CA THR A 109 -5.01 3.77 3.44
C THR A 109 -6.16 3.98 4.40
N ASN A 110 -6.98 2.96 4.64
CA ASN A 110 -8.06 3.00 5.62
C ASN A 110 -8.36 1.61 6.19
N GLY A 111 -9.06 1.55 7.31
CA GLY A 111 -9.38 0.31 7.99
C GLY A 111 -8.34 -0.10 9.04
N PHE A 112 -8.16 -1.39 9.25
CA PHE A 112 -7.22 -1.90 10.23
C PHE A 112 -5.77 -1.78 9.75
N MET A 113 -4.86 -1.42 10.65
CA MET A 113 -3.41 -1.37 10.39
C MET A 113 -2.71 -2.68 10.73
N ASN A 114 -3.30 -3.49 11.61
CA ASN A 114 -2.70 -4.75 12.05
C ASN A 114 -2.78 -5.80 10.95
N THR A 115 -1.63 -6.31 10.54
CA THR A 115 -1.50 -7.28 9.45
C THR A 115 -2.35 -8.52 9.65
N ALA A 116 -2.46 -9.04 10.87
CA ALA A 116 -3.23 -10.24 11.17
C ALA A 116 -4.75 -10.05 10.97
N LEU A 117 -5.23 -8.80 11.06
CA LEU A 117 -6.65 -8.46 10.83
C LEU A 117 -6.93 -8.09 9.37
N MET A 118 -5.91 -7.66 8.64
CA MET A 118 -6.05 -7.21 7.25
C MET A 118 -5.98 -8.34 6.25
N ILE A 119 -5.01 -9.23 6.40
CA ILE A 119 -4.64 -10.17 5.36
C ILE A 119 -4.22 -11.51 5.96
N ASN A 120 -4.50 -12.58 5.23
CA ASN A 120 -4.01 -13.90 5.60
C ASN A 120 -2.48 -13.91 5.70
N PRO A 121 -1.90 -14.35 6.82
CA PRO A 121 -0.45 -14.35 7.06
C PRO A 121 0.38 -15.10 6.02
N VAL A 122 -0.18 -16.14 5.42
CA VAL A 122 0.49 -16.89 4.35
C VAL A 122 0.54 -16.06 3.08
N VAL A 123 -0.56 -15.42 2.74
CA VAL A 123 -0.70 -14.60 1.52
C VAL A 123 0.23 -13.38 1.57
N VAL A 124 0.31 -12.68 2.70
CA VAL A 124 1.17 -11.49 2.82
C VAL A 124 2.66 -11.78 2.58
N ARG A 125 3.09 -13.02 2.79
CA ARG A 125 4.48 -13.45 2.56
C ARG A 125 4.77 -13.80 1.10
N THR A 126 3.74 -14.03 0.31
CA THR A 126 3.85 -14.48 -1.10
C THR A 126 3.53 -13.40 -2.12
N ILE A 127 2.86 -12.33 -1.70
CA ILE A 127 2.50 -11.22 -2.58
C ILE A 127 3.61 -10.18 -2.58
N PRO A 128 4.18 -9.82 -3.75
CA PRO A 128 5.09 -8.69 -3.84
C PRO A 128 4.35 -7.38 -3.56
N TYR A 129 4.97 -6.47 -2.81
CA TYR A 129 4.38 -5.17 -2.49
C TYR A 129 4.19 -4.31 -3.75
N SER A 130 5.20 -4.22 -4.57
CA SER A 130 5.17 -3.47 -5.83
C SER A 130 5.98 -4.23 -6.89
N THR A 131 5.39 -4.45 -8.06
CA THR A 131 5.98 -5.24 -9.14
C THR A 131 5.55 -4.72 -10.51
N PHE A 132 6.29 -5.11 -11.55
CA PHE A 132 5.95 -4.91 -12.95
C PHE A 132 5.22 -6.12 -13.53
#